data_76b14254de239c6b800a9457e95472f8
#
_entry.id   76b14254de239c6b800a9457e95472f8
#
_cell.length_a   1.000
_cell.length_b   1.000
_cell.length_c   1.000
_cell.angle_alpha   90.00
_cell.angle_beta   90.00
_cell.angle_gamma   90.00
#
_symmetry.space_group_name_H-M   'P 1'
#
loop_
_entity.id
_entity.type
_entity.pdbx_description
1 polymer ?
#
loop_
_entity_poly.entity_id
_entity_poly.type
_entity_poly.pdbx_seq_one_letter_code
_entity_poly.pdbx_strand_id
1 'polypeptide(L)' 'MAETYLSDTDIANRYGIARVTVWRWHRERPEFPRAIRLTPGCTRWKLSEIVSWEQAQAEAAA' A
#
# COMPACT_ATOMS: atom_id res chain seq x y z
N MET A 1 -4.67 6.86 19.03
CA MET A 1 -5.43 6.98 17.79
C MET A 1 -5.36 5.68 17.04
N ALA A 2 -6.48 5.28 16.44
CA ALA A 2 -6.52 4.03 15.71
C ALA A 2 -5.90 4.17 14.32
N GLU A 3 -5.09 3.20 13.94
CA GLU A 3 -4.56 3.13 12.59
C GLU A 3 -5.66 2.68 11.62
N THR A 4 -5.68 3.24 10.42
CA THR A 4 -6.58 2.78 9.36
C THR A 4 -5.84 1.76 8.51
N TYR A 5 -6.49 0.63 8.24
CA TYR A 5 -5.93 -0.44 7.43
C TYR A 5 -6.63 -0.49 6.08
N LEU A 6 -5.85 -0.72 5.03
CA LEU A 6 -6.34 -0.78 3.65
C LEU A 6 -6.12 -2.18 3.09
N SER A 7 -7.12 -2.70 2.36
CA SER A 7 -6.97 -3.94 1.61
C SER A 7 -6.28 -3.67 0.28
N ASP A 8 -5.91 -4.73 -0.44
CA ASP A 8 -5.37 -4.60 -1.78
C ASP A 8 -6.37 -3.93 -2.73
N THR A 9 -7.65 -4.24 -2.58
CA THR A 9 -8.70 -3.60 -3.37
C THR A 9 -8.80 -2.11 -3.06
N ASP A 10 -8.69 -1.74 -1.76
CA ASP A 10 -8.72 -0.33 -1.36
C ASP A 10 -7.57 0.45 -2.01
N ILE A 11 -6.37 -0.13 -2.01
CA ILE A 11 -5.20 0.50 -2.60
C ILE A 11 -5.35 0.60 -4.12
N ALA A 12 -5.86 -0.46 -4.75
CA ALA A 12 -6.09 -0.47 -6.19
C ALA A 12 -7.07 0.64 -6.58
N ASN A 13 -8.16 0.79 -5.82
CA ASN A 13 -9.15 1.85 -6.08
C ASN A 13 -8.57 3.23 -5.85
N ARG A 14 -7.72 3.38 -4.84
CA ARG A 14 -7.09 4.66 -4.52
C ARG A 14 -6.24 5.19 -5.67
N TYR A 15 -5.60 4.29 -6.41
CA TYR A 15 -4.71 4.67 -7.52
C TYR A 15 -5.30 4.40 -8.90
N GLY A 16 -6.49 3.82 -8.97
CA GLY A 16 -7.11 3.48 -10.25
C GLY A 16 -6.35 2.41 -11.02
N ILE A 17 -5.83 1.40 -10.32
CA ILE A 17 -5.04 0.32 -10.91
C ILE A 17 -5.68 -1.03 -10.56
N ALA A 18 -5.20 -2.09 -11.20
CA ALA A 18 -5.66 -3.44 -10.92
C ALA A 18 -5.05 -3.95 -9.60
N ARG A 19 -5.75 -4.86 -8.91
CA ARG A 19 -5.25 -5.49 -7.69
C ARG A 19 -3.90 -6.18 -7.90
N VAL A 20 -3.76 -6.84 -9.04
CA VAL A 20 -2.51 -7.55 -9.37
C VAL A 20 -1.33 -6.57 -9.43
N THR A 21 -1.57 -5.31 -9.82
CA THR A 21 -0.52 -4.30 -9.86
C THR A 21 -0.04 -3.94 -8.46
N VAL A 22 -0.95 -3.89 -7.48
CA VAL A 22 -0.59 -3.66 -6.07
C VAL A 22 0.38 -4.72 -5.59
N TRP A 23 0.07 -6.00 -5.86
CA TRP A 23 0.93 -7.11 -5.44
C TRP A 23 2.25 -7.14 -6.20
N ARG A 24 2.26 -6.72 -7.47
CA ARG A 24 3.49 -6.60 -8.24
C ARG A 24 4.39 -5.54 -7.63
N TRP A 25 3.86 -4.38 -7.27
CA TRP A 25 4.64 -3.34 -6.60
C TRP A 25 5.18 -3.82 -5.26
N HIS A 26 4.38 -4.53 -4.50
CA HIS A 26 4.79 -5.09 -3.21
C HIS A 26 5.98 -6.03 -3.38
N ARG A 27 6.01 -6.80 -4.46
CA ARG A 27 7.07 -7.77 -4.74
C ARG A 27 8.31 -7.10 -5.35
N GLU A 28 8.11 -6.14 -6.26
CA GLU A 28 9.19 -5.61 -7.10
C GLU A 28 9.77 -4.29 -6.61
N ARG A 29 9.02 -3.51 -5.82
CA ARG A 29 9.48 -2.20 -5.36
C ARG A 29 9.77 -2.25 -3.87
N PRO A 30 11.05 -2.23 -3.49
CA PRO A 30 11.40 -2.34 -2.05
C PRO A 30 10.88 -1.16 -1.23
N GLU A 31 10.70 0.02 -1.85
CA GLU A 31 10.21 1.21 -1.15
C GLU A 31 8.70 1.18 -0.91
N PHE A 32 7.96 0.32 -1.63
CA PHE A 32 6.52 0.20 -1.41
C PHE A 32 6.25 -0.40 -0.03
N PRO A 33 5.27 0.13 0.74
CA PRO A 33 5.02 -0.37 2.10
C PRO A 33 4.75 -1.86 2.15
N ARG A 34 5.25 -2.51 3.20
CA ARG A 34 5.06 -3.94 3.38
C ARG A 34 3.69 -4.24 3.95
N ALA A 35 3.01 -5.21 3.37
CA ALA A 35 1.72 -5.65 3.86
C ALA A 35 1.89 -6.35 5.21
N ILE A 36 0.89 -6.19 6.07
CA ILE A 36 0.84 -6.83 7.38
C ILE A 36 -0.19 -7.95 7.34
N ARG A 37 0.23 -9.15 7.68
CA ARG A 37 -0.67 -10.29 7.76
C ARG A 37 -1.26 -10.35 9.16
N LEU A 38 -2.46 -9.81 9.30
CA LEU A 38 -3.14 -9.74 10.60
C LEU A 38 -3.61 -11.12 11.05
N THR A 39 -4.16 -11.89 10.12
CA THR A 39 -4.55 -13.30 10.32
C THR A 39 -4.30 -14.04 9.00
N PRO A 40 -4.32 -15.39 9.01
CA PRO A 40 -4.30 -16.13 7.75
C PRO A 40 -5.49 -15.69 6.88
N GLY A 41 -5.24 -15.18 5.73
CA GLY A 41 -6.27 -14.69 4.81
C GLY A 41 -6.67 -13.24 5.02
N CYS A 42 -6.05 -12.52 5.94
CA CYS A 42 -6.35 -11.10 6.16
C CYS A 42 -5.05 -10.30 6.13
N THR A 43 -4.71 -9.79 4.97
CA THR A 43 -3.50 -8.98 4.76
C THR A 43 -3.91 -7.55 4.48
N ARG A 44 -3.28 -6.61 5.17
CA ARG A 44 -3.63 -5.19 5.07
C ARG A 44 -2.37 -4.33 5.10
N TRP A 45 -2.53 -3.07 4.64
CA TRP A 45 -1.48 -2.04 4.71
C TRP A 45 -1.93 -0.94 5.65
N LYS A 46 -1.00 -0.35 6.38
CA LYS A 46 -1.30 0.82 7.21
C LYS A 46 -1.44 2.05 6.33
N LEU A 47 -2.53 2.79 6.50
CA LEU A 47 -2.74 4.03 5.74
C LEU A 47 -1.59 5.02 5.95
N SER A 48 -1.09 5.13 7.18
CA SER A 48 0.01 6.05 7.49
C SER A 48 1.26 5.74 6.65
N GLU A 49 1.56 4.46 6.44
CA GLU A 49 2.70 4.05 5.62
C GLU A 49 2.46 4.32 4.14
N ILE A 50 1.22 4.13 3.68
CA ILE A 50 0.84 4.43 2.29
C ILE A 50 0.98 5.93 2.02
N VAL A 51 0.49 6.77 2.93
CA VAL A 51 0.60 8.23 2.79
C VAL A 51 2.07 8.66 2.79
N SER A 52 2.88 8.09 3.68
CA SER A 52 4.30 8.40 3.74
C SER A 52 5.03 8.03 2.45
N TRP A 53 4.70 6.86 1.88
CA TRP A 53 5.27 6.43 0.61
C TRP A 53 4.85 7.36 -0.53
N GLU A 54 3.57 7.77 -0.54
CA GLU A 54 3.07 8.70 -1.56
C GLU A 54 3.83 10.03 -1.51
N GLN A 55 4.07 10.53 -0.32
CA GLN A 55 4.80 11.79 -0.15
C GLN A 55 6.23 11.66 -0.66
N ALA A 56 6.88 10.55 -0.36
CA ALA A 56 8.23 10.29 -0.85
C ALA A 56 8.28 10.22 -2.38
N GLN A 57 7.28 9.60 -3.01
CA GLN A 57 7.20 9.53 -4.47
C GLN A 57 6.97 10.92 -5.07
N ALA A 58 6.10 11.72 -4.46
CA ALA A 58 5.83 13.06 -4.94
C ALA A 58 7.08 13.95 -4.86
N GLU A 59 7.85 13.85 -3.79
CA GLU A 59 9.09 14.59 -3.63
C GLU A 59 10.15 14.15 -4.64
N ALA A 60 10.24 12.85 -4.89
CA ALA A 60 11.19 12.31 -5.85
C ALA A 60 10.85 12.71 -7.29
N ALA A 61 9.57 12.93 -7.57
CA ALA A 61 9.09 13.32 -8.90
C ALA A 61 9.19 14.83 -9.15
N ALA A 62 9.35 15.61 -8.08
CA ALA A 62 9.39 17.08 -8.18
C ALA A 62 10.68 17.59 -8.81
#